data_14e687730bc2924252e3d8dd91119849
#
_entry.id   14e687730bc2924252e3d8dd91119849
#
_cell.length_a   1.000
_cell.length_b   1.000
_cell.length_c   1.000
_cell.angle_alpha   90.00
_cell.angle_beta   90.00
_cell.angle_gamma   90.00
#
_symmetry.space_group_name_H-M   'P 1'
#
loop_
_entity.id
_entity.type
_entity.pdbx_description
1 polymer ?
#
loop_
_entity_poly.entity_id
_entity_poly.type
_entity_poly.pdbx_seq_one_letter_code
_entity_poly.pdbx_strand_id
1 'polypeptide(L)'
;CVCEKPFTLTVAESEQLISLAKKSNTFLMEALWTRFLPSIDAAEKLIKQGKIGTITHIDVNFGFETQFSQESRLFNPQLGGGALYDIGIYPIFFAMHFLGTPSKISADAQKTSDGVDIHNRITFEYQNNVTAHLESSFVKDLPCEATIFGTKGKIKFARMWHCPTQVSLQQGNGTRDIGIQYIGNGYNYEIQEVCNCIWQNKKESSKLPLQNTLERIKIINKIISFH
;
A
#
# COMPACT_ATOMS: atom_id res chain seq x y z
N CYS A 1 20.83 1.20 2.86
CA CYS A 1 20.16 0.17 2.08
C CYS A 1 18.72 0.59 1.80
N VAL A 2 18.25 0.39 0.58
CA VAL A 2 16.85 0.48 0.17
C VAL A 2 16.49 -0.89 -0.36
N CYS A 3 15.43 -1.50 0.15
CA CYS A 3 15.01 -2.84 -0.20
C CYS A 3 13.70 -2.77 -0.99
N GLU A 4 13.65 -3.42 -2.16
CA GLU A 4 12.43 -3.48 -2.98
C GLU A 4 11.25 -4.08 -2.21
N LYS A 5 10.04 -3.64 -2.62
CA LYS A 5 8.80 -4.23 -2.11
C LYS A 5 8.51 -5.59 -2.81
N PRO A 6 7.89 -6.54 -2.13
CA PRO A 6 7.67 -6.55 -0.69
C PRO A 6 9.02 -6.65 0.04
N PHE A 7 9.12 -6.02 1.20
CA PHE A 7 10.38 -5.94 1.96
C PHE A 7 11.00 -7.32 2.20
N THR A 8 10.19 -8.30 2.57
CA THR A 8 10.52 -9.73 2.68
C THR A 8 9.26 -10.56 2.47
N LEU A 9 9.40 -11.88 2.38
CA LEU A 9 8.26 -12.79 2.28
C LEU A 9 7.74 -13.22 3.65
N THR A 10 8.59 -13.19 4.69
CA THR A 10 8.23 -13.63 6.04
C THR A 10 8.52 -12.57 7.09
N VAL A 11 7.78 -12.66 8.20
CA VAL A 11 8.00 -11.81 9.38
C VAL A 11 9.40 -12.01 9.94
N ALA A 12 9.87 -13.25 10.02
CA ALA A 12 11.19 -13.58 10.56
C ALA A 12 12.33 -12.93 9.76
N GLU A 13 12.25 -12.95 8.43
CA GLU A 13 13.21 -12.26 7.56
C GLU A 13 13.20 -10.74 7.79
N SER A 14 12.01 -10.12 7.91
CA SER A 14 11.88 -8.70 8.22
C SER A 14 12.56 -8.35 9.54
N GLU A 15 12.30 -9.13 10.60
CA GLU A 15 12.88 -8.92 11.91
C GLU A 15 14.42 -9.06 11.90
N GLN A 16 14.93 -10.04 11.15
CA GLN A 16 16.38 -10.24 10.97
C GLN A 16 17.02 -9.05 10.25
N LEU A 17 16.44 -8.57 9.14
CA LEU A 17 16.96 -7.42 8.40
C LEU A 17 16.96 -6.15 9.24
N ILE A 18 15.87 -5.89 9.95
CA ILE A 18 15.73 -4.73 10.85
C ILE A 18 16.76 -4.81 11.99
N SER A 19 16.93 -6.00 12.59
CA SER A 19 17.94 -6.22 13.64
C SER A 19 19.35 -5.99 13.11
N LEU A 20 19.66 -6.51 11.92
CA LEU A 20 20.96 -6.36 11.28
C LEU A 20 21.26 -4.88 10.98
N ALA A 21 20.31 -4.15 10.41
CA ALA A 21 20.46 -2.73 10.14
C ALA A 21 20.74 -1.91 11.41
N LYS A 22 20.02 -2.21 12.50
CA LYS A 22 20.26 -1.60 13.81
C LYS A 22 21.65 -1.91 14.36
N LYS A 23 22.08 -3.18 14.33
CA LYS A 23 23.40 -3.61 14.80
C LYS A 23 24.54 -3.00 14.00
N SER A 24 24.39 -2.87 12.70
CA SER A 24 25.39 -2.27 11.81
C SER A 24 25.29 -0.74 11.72
N ASN A 25 24.35 -0.13 12.43
CA ASN A 25 24.09 1.31 12.37
C ASN A 25 23.86 1.83 10.94
N THR A 26 23.20 1.02 10.11
CA THR A 26 22.98 1.28 8.67
C THR A 26 21.56 1.80 8.44
N PHE A 27 21.39 2.80 7.55
CA PHE A 27 20.10 3.23 7.07
C PHE A 27 19.41 2.08 6.33
N LEU A 28 18.13 1.83 6.64
CA LEU A 28 17.30 0.84 5.97
C LEU A 28 15.91 1.43 5.72
N MET A 29 15.37 1.20 4.52
CA MET A 29 14.02 1.60 4.12
C MET A 29 13.47 0.60 3.11
N GLU A 30 12.18 0.31 3.17
CA GLU A 30 11.46 -0.39 2.11
C GLU A 30 11.16 0.57 0.96
N ALA A 31 11.35 0.12 -0.29
CA ALA A 31 11.04 0.86 -1.51
C ALA A 31 9.54 0.77 -1.85
N LEU A 32 8.68 1.22 -0.96
CA LEU A 32 7.24 1.36 -1.22
C LEU A 32 6.96 2.78 -1.74
N TRP A 33 7.37 3.05 -2.94
CA TRP A 33 7.45 4.37 -3.58
C TRP A 33 6.15 5.18 -3.53
N THR A 34 4.98 4.52 -3.59
CA THR A 34 3.66 5.15 -3.49
C THR A 34 3.51 5.98 -2.23
N ARG A 35 4.15 5.58 -1.09
CA ARG A 35 4.11 6.36 0.17
C ARG A 35 4.62 7.78 0.00
N PHE A 36 5.57 7.98 -0.89
CA PHE A 36 6.27 9.26 -1.05
C PHE A 36 5.64 10.18 -2.10
N LEU A 37 4.58 9.71 -2.78
CA LEU A 37 3.87 10.51 -3.78
C LEU A 37 3.17 11.72 -3.14
N PRO A 38 3.23 12.89 -3.79
CA PRO A 38 2.52 14.08 -3.35
C PRO A 38 0.99 13.90 -3.19
N SER A 39 0.40 12.92 -3.89
CA SER A 39 -1.02 12.55 -3.76
C SER A 39 -1.36 12.03 -2.36
N ILE A 40 -0.50 11.21 -1.78
CA ILE A 40 -0.68 10.70 -0.41
C ILE A 40 -0.57 11.84 0.60
N ASP A 41 0.46 12.68 0.49
CA ASP A 41 0.64 13.83 1.38
C ASP A 41 -0.53 14.83 1.26
N ALA A 42 -1.07 15.03 0.04
CA ALA A 42 -2.25 15.89 -0.19
C ALA A 42 -3.52 15.32 0.48
N ALA A 43 -3.77 14.02 0.36
CA ALA A 43 -4.89 13.37 1.03
C ALA A 43 -4.76 13.46 2.56
N GLU A 44 -3.57 13.18 3.12
CA GLU A 44 -3.33 13.38 4.56
C GLU A 44 -3.66 14.80 5.01
N LYS A 45 -3.23 15.81 4.26
CA LYS A 45 -3.49 17.20 4.56
C LYS A 45 -4.99 17.52 4.58
N LEU A 46 -5.75 17.03 3.60
CA LEU A 46 -7.21 17.20 3.53
C LEU A 46 -7.91 16.54 4.72
N ILE A 47 -7.48 15.33 5.11
CA ILE A 47 -8.03 14.61 6.25
C ILE A 47 -7.71 15.36 7.55
N LYS A 48 -6.46 15.77 7.77
CA LYS A 48 -6.04 16.56 8.94
C LYS A 48 -6.79 17.90 9.05
N GLN A 49 -7.17 18.50 7.92
CA GLN A 49 -8.00 19.71 7.87
C GLN A 49 -9.50 19.44 8.09
N GLY A 50 -9.90 18.18 8.33
CA GLY A 50 -11.31 17.81 8.55
C GLY A 50 -12.20 17.95 7.31
N LYS A 51 -11.63 18.02 6.09
CA LYS A 51 -12.38 18.25 4.86
C LYS A 51 -13.42 17.19 4.56
N ILE A 52 -13.15 15.93 4.91
CA ILE A 52 -14.10 14.82 4.74
C ILE A 52 -14.75 14.39 6.07
N GLY A 53 -14.45 15.07 7.20
CA GLY A 53 -14.89 14.63 8.52
C GLY A 53 -14.12 13.38 8.99
N THR A 54 -14.79 12.50 9.73
CA THR A 54 -14.21 11.21 10.18
C THR A 54 -14.28 10.21 9.04
N ILE A 55 -13.21 9.46 8.82
CA ILE A 55 -13.19 8.38 7.82
C ILE A 55 -14.18 7.29 8.25
N THR A 56 -14.99 6.82 7.31
CA THR A 56 -15.98 5.76 7.53
C THR A 56 -15.68 4.51 6.74
N HIS A 57 -15.04 4.66 5.58
CA HIS A 57 -14.75 3.56 4.68
C HIS A 57 -13.61 3.88 3.73
N ILE A 58 -12.89 2.85 3.27
CA ILE A 58 -11.91 2.92 2.18
C ILE A 58 -12.22 1.83 1.17
N ASP A 59 -12.31 2.20 -0.12
CA ASP A 59 -12.27 1.27 -1.25
C ASP A 59 -10.99 1.49 -2.03
N VAL A 60 -10.24 0.41 -2.26
CA VAL A 60 -9.00 0.49 -3.04
C VAL A 60 -8.73 -0.81 -3.77
N ASN A 61 -8.36 -0.69 -5.04
CA ASN A 61 -8.07 -1.86 -5.85
C ASN A 61 -6.86 -1.64 -6.76
N PHE A 62 -6.20 -2.75 -7.11
CA PHE A 62 -5.15 -2.80 -8.10
C PHE A 62 -5.19 -4.14 -8.82
N GLY A 63 -5.44 -4.15 -10.11
CA GLY A 63 -5.46 -5.37 -10.90
C GLY A 63 -5.28 -5.10 -12.37
N PHE A 64 -4.69 -6.06 -13.03
CA PHE A 64 -4.54 -6.12 -14.47
C PHE A 64 -4.61 -7.59 -14.91
N GLU A 65 -5.22 -7.82 -16.04
CA GLU A 65 -5.22 -9.15 -16.65
C GLU A 65 -3.86 -9.43 -17.28
N THR A 66 -3.28 -10.58 -16.97
CA THR A 66 -2.03 -11.06 -17.56
C THR A 66 -2.11 -12.56 -17.85
N GLN A 67 -1.37 -12.99 -18.85
CA GLN A 67 -1.32 -14.41 -19.19
C GLN A 67 -0.56 -15.19 -18.14
N PHE A 68 -1.13 -16.33 -17.73
CA PHE A 68 -0.46 -17.26 -16.84
C PHE A 68 0.79 -17.85 -17.50
N SER A 69 1.91 -17.84 -16.80
CA SER A 69 3.15 -18.51 -17.16
C SER A 69 3.87 -18.96 -15.90
N GLN A 70 4.16 -20.25 -15.78
CA GLN A 70 4.94 -20.78 -14.64
C GLN A 70 6.35 -20.23 -14.56
N GLU A 71 6.92 -19.79 -15.69
CA GLU A 71 8.25 -19.18 -15.74
C GLU A 71 8.23 -17.73 -15.26
N SER A 72 7.06 -17.11 -15.28
CA SER A 72 6.91 -15.72 -14.82
C SER A 72 7.09 -15.61 -13.32
N ARG A 73 7.86 -14.63 -12.86
CA ARG A 73 7.99 -14.26 -11.45
C ARG A 73 6.62 -14.08 -10.76
N LEU A 74 5.63 -13.59 -11.48
CA LEU A 74 4.30 -13.31 -10.93
C LEU A 74 3.59 -14.58 -10.41
N PHE A 75 3.87 -15.73 -11.03
CA PHE A 75 3.20 -17.01 -10.73
C PHE A 75 4.13 -18.06 -10.13
N ASN A 76 5.40 -17.71 -9.90
CA ASN A 76 6.38 -18.66 -9.36
C ASN A 76 6.47 -18.53 -7.82
N PRO A 77 6.00 -19.54 -7.04
CA PRO A 77 6.01 -19.47 -5.58
C PRO A 77 7.42 -19.38 -5.00
N GLN A 78 8.44 -19.94 -5.69
CA GLN A 78 9.83 -19.89 -5.22
C GLN A 78 10.44 -18.48 -5.34
N LEU A 79 9.84 -17.63 -6.18
CA LEU A 79 10.26 -16.23 -6.37
C LEU A 79 9.36 -15.23 -5.65
N GLY A 80 8.52 -15.71 -4.72
CA GLY A 80 7.56 -14.86 -4.02
C GLY A 80 6.41 -14.38 -4.92
N GLY A 81 6.01 -15.21 -5.90
CA GLY A 81 4.87 -14.93 -6.76
C GLY A 81 3.56 -14.82 -5.99
N GLY A 82 2.58 -14.20 -6.61
CA GLY A 82 1.25 -13.96 -6.05
C GLY A 82 0.81 -12.51 -6.16
N ALA A 83 -0.48 -12.33 -6.45
CA ALA A 83 -1.08 -11.01 -6.58
C ALA A 83 -1.00 -10.23 -5.25
N LEU A 84 -1.06 -10.91 -4.12
CA LEU A 84 -0.99 -10.28 -2.80
C LEU A 84 0.37 -9.63 -2.55
N TYR A 85 1.46 -10.34 -2.80
CA TYR A 85 2.81 -9.81 -2.60
C TYR A 85 3.18 -8.75 -3.63
N ASP A 86 2.82 -8.95 -4.90
CA ASP A 86 3.29 -8.04 -5.96
C ASP A 86 2.47 -6.75 -6.01
N ILE A 87 1.16 -6.85 -6.03
CA ILE A 87 0.25 -5.69 -6.18
C ILE A 87 -0.70 -5.48 -4.99
N GLY A 88 -1.07 -6.52 -4.25
CA GLY A 88 -1.95 -6.42 -3.07
C GLY A 88 -1.32 -5.66 -1.90
N ILE A 89 0.02 -5.62 -1.84
CA ILE A 89 0.76 -4.79 -0.87
C ILE A 89 0.37 -3.31 -0.95
N TYR A 90 0.02 -2.78 -2.14
CA TYR A 90 -0.37 -1.38 -2.32
C TYR A 90 -1.72 -1.06 -1.68
N PRO A 91 -2.84 -1.78 -1.97
CA PRO A 91 -4.10 -1.62 -1.24
C PRO A 91 -3.95 -1.80 0.27
N ILE A 92 -3.18 -2.80 0.73
CA ILE A 92 -2.90 -3.02 2.15
C ILE A 92 -2.19 -1.80 2.74
N PHE A 93 -1.14 -1.31 2.09
CA PHE A 93 -0.46 -0.09 2.49
C PHE A 93 -1.45 1.08 2.60
N PHE A 94 -2.26 1.32 1.58
CA PHE A 94 -3.19 2.45 1.53
C PHE A 94 -4.16 2.43 2.71
N ALA A 95 -4.80 1.30 2.98
CA ALA A 95 -5.71 1.17 4.11
C ALA A 95 -5.00 1.37 5.45
N MET A 96 -3.85 0.71 5.66
CA MET A 96 -3.09 0.83 6.90
C MET A 96 -2.52 2.24 7.11
N HIS A 97 -2.18 2.95 6.03
CA HIS A 97 -1.65 4.31 6.11
C HIS A 97 -2.66 5.31 6.66
N PHE A 98 -3.93 5.21 6.26
CA PHE A 98 -4.98 6.13 6.68
C PHE A 98 -5.78 5.68 7.91
N LEU A 99 -5.84 4.37 8.19
CA LEU A 99 -6.65 3.79 9.26
C LEU A 99 -5.85 3.05 10.34
N GLY A 100 -4.55 2.81 10.10
CA GLY A 100 -3.71 2.02 11.00
C GLY A 100 -3.94 0.50 10.85
N THR A 101 -3.57 -0.25 11.88
CA THR A 101 -3.70 -1.72 11.89
C THR A 101 -5.16 -2.13 12.11
N PRO A 102 -5.73 -3.00 11.28
CA PRO A 102 -7.11 -3.45 11.43
C PRO A 102 -7.30 -4.33 12.67
N SER A 103 -8.48 -4.24 13.30
CA SER A 103 -8.87 -5.11 14.41
C SER A 103 -9.25 -6.52 13.96
N LYS A 104 -9.84 -6.64 12.75
CA LYS A 104 -10.21 -7.91 12.15
C LYS A 104 -9.95 -7.90 10.65
N ILE A 105 -9.60 -9.05 10.11
CA ILE A 105 -9.30 -9.27 8.69
C ILE A 105 -10.14 -10.44 8.22
N SER A 106 -10.79 -10.27 7.07
CA SER A 106 -11.41 -11.35 6.29
C SER A 106 -10.82 -11.31 4.88
N ALA A 107 -10.49 -12.46 4.32
CA ALA A 107 -9.92 -12.55 2.99
C ALA A 107 -10.43 -13.78 2.26
N ASP A 108 -10.57 -13.63 0.94
CA ASP A 108 -10.87 -14.69 -0.02
C ASP A 108 -9.89 -14.58 -1.17
N ALA A 109 -9.38 -15.72 -1.65
CA ALA A 109 -8.43 -15.77 -2.74
C ALA A 109 -8.74 -16.85 -3.76
N GLN A 110 -8.62 -16.49 -5.03
CA GLN A 110 -8.48 -17.45 -6.12
C GLN A 110 -7.00 -17.78 -6.31
N LYS A 111 -6.68 -19.08 -6.45
CA LYS A 111 -5.30 -19.56 -6.57
C LYS A 111 -5.11 -20.38 -7.84
N THR A 112 -3.84 -20.51 -8.25
CA THR A 112 -3.40 -21.49 -9.23
C THR A 112 -3.38 -22.91 -8.60
N SER A 113 -3.19 -23.94 -9.43
CA SER A 113 -2.97 -25.32 -8.97
C SER A 113 -1.77 -25.45 -8.02
N ASP A 114 -0.78 -24.59 -8.17
CA ASP A 114 0.45 -24.58 -7.38
C ASP A 114 0.33 -23.72 -6.10
N GLY A 115 -0.91 -23.24 -5.80
CA GLY A 115 -1.22 -22.52 -4.56
C GLY A 115 -0.89 -21.02 -4.58
N VAL A 116 -0.46 -20.47 -5.72
CA VAL A 116 -0.17 -19.03 -5.85
C VAL A 116 -1.47 -18.24 -5.99
N ASP A 117 -1.68 -17.22 -5.18
CA ASP A 117 -2.85 -16.37 -5.25
C ASP A 117 -2.80 -15.47 -6.51
N ILE A 118 -3.90 -15.43 -7.24
CA ILE A 118 -4.06 -14.67 -8.48
C ILE A 118 -5.14 -13.61 -8.41
N HIS A 119 -6.01 -13.70 -7.42
CA HIS A 119 -7.04 -12.70 -7.14
C HIS A 119 -7.38 -12.74 -5.66
N ASN A 120 -7.36 -11.60 -5.01
CA ASN A 120 -7.66 -11.45 -3.59
C ASN A 120 -8.74 -10.42 -3.37
N ARG A 121 -9.70 -10.72 -2.49
CA ARG A 121 -10.64 -9.76 -1.89
C ARG A 121 -10.43 -9.78 -0.40
N ILE A 122 -10.16 -8.60 0.16
CA ILE A 122 -9.81 -8.46 1.57
C ILE A 122 -10.70 -7.39 2.18
N THR A 123 -11.24 -7.67 3.35
CA THR A 123 -11.94 -6.69 4.17
C THR A 123 -11.20 -6.49 5.47
N PHE A 124 -10.84 -5.25 5.75
CA PHE A 124 -10.36 -4.81 7.05
C PHE A 124 -11.49 -4.19 7.84
N GLU A 125 -11.63 -4.60 9.08
CA GLU A 125 -12.57 -4.02 10.04
C GLU A 125 -11.77 -3.29 11.14
N TYR A 126 -12.23 -2.10 11.49
CA TYR A 126 -11.65 -1.25 12.52
C TYR A 126 -12.69 -0.94 13.60
N GLN A 127 -12.31 -0.24 14.65
CA GLN A 127 -13.25 0.25 15.66
C GLN A 127 -14.29 1.20 15.03
N ASN A 128 -15.41 1.38 15.71
CA ASN A 128 -16.51 2.28 15.28
C ASN A 128 -17.10 1.95 13.89
N ASN A 129 -17.12 0.67 13.50
CA ASN A 129 -17.64 0.19 12.22
C ASN A 129 -16.97 0.81 10.97
N VAL A 130 -15.73 1.27 11.10
CA VAL A 130 -14.93 1.69 9.95
C VAL A 130 -14.41 0.44 9.24
N THR A 131 -14.47 0.44 7.91
CA THR A 131 -14.05 -0.71 7.09
C THR A 131 -13.14 -0.27 5.95
N ALA A 132 -12.37 -1.21 5.41
CA ALA A 132 -11.71 -1.02 4.13
C ALA A 132 -11.88 -2.27 3.27
N HIS A 133 -12.27 -2.09 2.01
CA HIS A 133 -12.32 -3.14 1.00
C HIS A 133 -11.14 -3.00 0.05
N LEU A 134 -10.37 -4.07 -0.06
CA LEU A 134 -9.15 -4.13 -0.84
C LEU A 134 -9.29 -5.26 -1.86
N GLU A 135 -8.92 -4.99 -3.12
CA GLU A 135 -8.93 -6.03 -4.15
C GLU A 135 -7.63 -5.97 -4.95
N SER A 136 -7.06 -7.14 -5.24
CA SER A 136 -5.89 -7.27 -6.12
C SER A 136 -6.07 -8.45 -7.07
N SER A 137 -5.67 -8.30 -8.36
CA SER A 137 -5.92 -9.33 -9.37
C SER A 137 -4.89 -9.33 -10.49
N PHE A 138 -4.46 -10.55 -10.89
CA PHE A 138 -3.72 -10.83 -12.12
C PHE A 138 -4.60 -11.39 -13.24
N VAL A 139 -5.87 -11.66 -12.95
CA VAL A 139 -6.81 -12.31 -13.88
C VAL A 139 -8.01 -11.42 -14.24
N LYS A 140 -7.96 -10.17 -13.80
CA LYS A 140 -9.03 -9.21 -14.04
C LYS A 140 -8.47 -7.79 -14.05
N ASP A 141 -8.78 -7.03 -15.08
CA ASP A 141 -8.57 -5.59 -15.09
C ASP A 141 -9.51 -4.93 -14.07
N LEU A 142 -8.93 -4.33 -13.05
CA LEU A 142 -9.64 -3.54 -12.06
C LEU A 142 -9.54 -2.05 -12.41
N PRO A 143 -10.42 -1.19 -11.87
CA PRO A 143 -10.35 0.26 -12.10
C PRO A 143 -9.01 0.89 -11.72
N CYS A 144 -8.22 0.27 -10.82
CA CYS A 144 -6.99 0.80 -10.24
C CYS A 144 -7.21 2.18 -9.63
N GLU A 145 -8.28 2.33 -8.84
CA GLU A 145 -8.68 3.54 -8.13
C GLU A 145 -8.62 3.35 -6.62
N ALA A 146 -8.53 4.46 -5.89
CA ALA A 146 -8.68 4.46 -4.44
C ALA A 146 -9.62 5.58 -4.00
N THR A 147 -10.49 5.29 -3.01
CA THR A 147 -11.42 6.28 -2.46
C THR A 147 -11.46 6.19 -0.94
N ILE A 148 -11.31 7.33 -0.28
CA ILE A 148 -11.46 7.48 1.16
C ILE A 148 -12.78 8.20 1.41
N PHE A 149 -13.74 7.51 2.03
CA PHE A 149 -15.05 8.06 2.39
C PHE A 149 -15.02 8.59 3.81
N GLY A 150 -15.62 9.72 4.03
CA GLY A 150 -15.79 10.30 5.33
C GLY A 150 -17.19 10.86 5.53
N THR A 151 -17.52 11.28 6.77
CA THR A 151 -18.85 11.76 7.16
C THR A 151 -19.28 13.06 6.48
N LYS A 152 -18.34 13.82 5.87
CA LYS A 152 -18.60 15.13 5.23
C LYS A 152 -18.19 15.18 3.76
N GLY A 153 -17.67 14.09 3.21
CA GLY A 153 -17.20 14.03 1.83
C GLY A 153 -16.28 12.85 1.57
N LYS A 154 -15.68 12.83 0.40
CA LYS A 154 -14.72 11.79 0.03
C LYS A 154 -13.54 12.34 -0.75
N ILE A 155 -12.42 11.64 -0.68
CA ILE A 155 -11.22 11.89 -1.48
C ILE A 155 -11.09 10.74 -2.45
N LYS A 156 -11.04 11.04 -3.75
CA LYS A 156 -10.86 10.04 -4.80
C LYS A 156 -9.52 10.25 -5.48
N PHE A 157 -8.75 9.16 -5.57
CA PHE A 157 -7.57 9.03 -6.41
C PHE A 157 -8.01 8.40 -7.74
N ALA A 158 -7.65 9.02 -8.84
CA ALA A 158 -7.98 8.53 -10.17
C ALA A 158 -7.19 7.24 -10.51
N ARG A 159 -7.48 6.69 -11.68
CA ARG A 159 -6.81 5.49 -12.19
C ARG A 159 -5.29 5.55 -12.00
N MET A 160 -4.68 4.40 -11.73
CA MET A 160 -3.25 4.25 -11.39
C MET A 160 -2.87 5.01 -10.10
N TRP A 161 -3.74 4.97 -9.10
CA TRP A 161 -3.61 5.68 -7.83
C TRP A 161 -2.26 5.48 -7.13
N HIS A 162 -1.60 4.33 -7.35
CA HIS A 162 -0.29 3.98 -6.81
C HIS A 162 0.88 4.68 -7.53
N CYS A 163 0.59 5.39 -8.62
CA CYS A 163 1.50 6.22 -9.42
C CYS A 163 1.13 7.72 -9.30
N PRO A 164 1.88 8.63 -9.90
CA PRO A 164 1.45 10.01 -10.09
C PRO A 164 0.07 10.08 -10.75
N THR A 165 -0.93 10.55 -10.03
CA THR A 165 -2.33 10.58 -10.48
C THR A 165 -3.07 11.79 -9.94
N GLN A 166 -4.23 12.10 -10.50
CA GLN A 166 -5.10 13.16 -10.01
C GLN A 166 -5.83 12.73 -8.73
N VAL A 167 -5.99 13.68 -7.83
CA VAL A 167 -6.77 13.53 -6.60
C VAL A 167 -7.86 14.58 -6.58
N SER A 168 -9.09 14.17 -6.28
CA SER A 168 -10.23 15.06 -6.15
C SER A 168 -10.86 14.95 -4.77
N LEU A 169 -11.40 16.08 -4.30
CA LEU A 169 -12.21 16.18 -3.09
C LEU A 169 -13.66 16.43 -3.50
N GLN A 170 -14.55 15.57 -3.03
CA GLN A 170 -16.00 15.71 -3.21
C GLN A 170 -16.66 16.03 -1.86
N GLN A 171 -17.45 17.12 -1.81
CA GLN A 171 -18.24 17.55 -0.66
C GLN A 171 -19.62 18.02 -1.14
N GLY A 172 -20.70 17.47 -0.57
CA GLY A 172 -22.05 17.69 -1.08
C GLY A 172 -22.14 17.34 -2.57
N ASN A 173 -22.64 18.27 -3.38
CA ASN A 173 -22.76 18.11 -4.84
C ASN A 173 -21.51 18.62 -5.61
N GLY A 174 -20.52 19.17 -4.91
CA GLY A 174 -19.32 19.74 -5.53
C GLY A 174 -18.15 18.76 -5.57
N THR A 175 -17.43 18.73 -6.70
CA THR A 175 -16.14 18.03 -6.86
C THR A 175 -15.08 19.04 -7.24
N ARG A 176 -13.92 18.95 -6.60
CA ARG A 176 -12.78 19.83 -6.87
C ARG A 176 -11.51 18.99 -7.01
N ASP A 177 -10.78 19.20 -8.09
CA ASP A 177 -9.45 18.64 -8.29
C ASP A 177 -8.43 19.37 -7.40
N ILE A 178 -7.49 18.59 -6.85
CA ILE A 178 -6.51 19.13 -5.89
C ILE A 178 -5.32 19.79 -6.60
N GLY A 179 -5.15 19.56 -7.90
CA GLY A 179 -4.12 20.26 -8.69
C GLY A 179 -2.69 19.91 -8.29
N ILE A 180 -2.41 18.63 -8.11
CA ILE A 180 -1.07 18.16 -7.71
C ILE A 180 -0.11 18.25 -8.89
N GLN A 181 1.02 18.92 -8.67
CA GLN A 181 2.12 18.95 -9.62
C GLN A 181 3.11 17.82 -9.32
N TYR A 182 3.42 17.01 -10.30
CA TYR A 182 4.40 15.94 -10.20
C TYR A 182 5.68 16.30 -10.97
N ILE A 183 6.81 15.86 -10.41
CA ILE A 183 8.12 15.94 -11.05
C ILE A 183 8.55 14.52 -11.37
N GLY A 184 8.99 14.26 -12.60
CA GLY A 184 9.44 12.94 -13.02
C GLY A 184 8.32 11.90 -13.04
N ASN A 185 8.69 10.64 -12.85
CA ASN A 185 7.80 9.48 -12.91
C ASN A 185 7.30 8.99 -11.54
N GLY A 186 7.69 9.67 -10.45
CA GLY A 186 7.28 9.34 -9.07
C GLY A 186 8.35 8.67 -8.21
N TYR A 187 9.27 7.89 -8.77
CA TYR A 187 10.38 7.28 -8.01
C TYR A 187 11.34 8.30 -7.41
N ASN A 188 11.46 9.47 -8.01
CA ASN A 188 12.31 10.56 -7.52
C ASN A 188 11.93 11.01 -6.10
N TYR A 189 10.66 10.91 -5.68
CA TYR A 189 10.25 11.30 -4.33
C TYR A 189 10.76 10.33 -3.27
N GLU A 190 10.76 9.04 -3.55
CA GLU A 190 11.35 8.01 -2.70
C GLU A 190 12.87 8.20 -2.58
N ILE A 191 13.54 8.39 -3.71
CA ILE A 191 14.99 8.64 -3.75
C ILE A 191 15.34 9.90 -2.97
N GLN A 192 14.56 10.97 -3.11
CA GLN A 192 14.75 12.22 -2.36
C GLN A 192 14.62 11.99 -0.85
N GLU A 193 13.63 11.20 -0.40
CA GLU A 193 13.49 10.85 1.02
C GLU A 193 14.72 10.10 1.54
N VAL A 194 15.21 9.11 0.77
CA VAL A 194 16.44 8.37 1.11
C VAL A 194 17.63 9.32 1.28
N CYS A 195 17.86 10.20 0.30
CA CYS A 195 18.94 11.18 0.36
C CYS A 195 18.81 12.09 1.59
N ASN A 196 17.61 12.61 1.83
CA ASN A 196 17.33 13.48 2.98
C ASN A 196 17.61 12.77 4.32
N CYS A 197 17.19 11.50 4.43
CA CYS A 197 17.46 10.70 5.64
C CYS A 197 18.96 10.48 5.85
N ILE A 198 19.69 10.16 4.81
CA ILE A 198 21.15 9.92 4.88
C ILE A 198 21.88 11.21 5.27
N TRP A 199 21.56 12.35 4.65
CA TRP A 199 22.16 13.65 5.00
C TRP A 199 21.87 14.07 6.44
N GLN A 200 20.72 13.68 6.98
CA GLN A 200 20.34 13.95 8.38
C GLN A 200 20.83 12.86 9.34
N ASN A 201 21.66 11.90 8.90
CA ASN A 201 22.14 10.76 9.71
C ASN A 201 21.01 9.92 10.34
N LYS A 202 19.81 9.95 9.76
CA LYS A 202 18.69 9.07 10.16
C LYS A 202 19.00 7.63 9.78
N LYS A 203 18.45 6.67 10.51
CA LYS A 203 18.62 5.23 10.27
C LYS A 203 17.42 4.60 9.60
N GLU A 204 16.30 5.31 9.56
CA GLU A 204 15.07 4.97 8.86
C GLU A 204 14.31 6.24 8.46
N SER A 205 13.35 6.12 7.55
CA SER A 205 12.45 7.22 7.19
C SER A 205 11.33 7.36 8.21
N SER A 206 11.09 8.60 8.66
CA SER A 206 9.91 8.90 9.49
C SER A 206 8.58 8.85 8.70
N LYS A 207 8.65 8.93 7.36
CA LYS A 207 7.46 8.77 6.50
C LYS A 207 7.07 7.31 6.33
N LEU A 208 8.04 6.40 6.36
CA LEU A 208 7.84 4.95 6.27
C LEU A 208 8.73 4.23 7.31
N PRO A 209 8.36 4.28 8.61
CA PRO A 209 9.11 3.61 9.65
C PRO A 209 9.17 2.10 9.43
N LEU A 210 10.29 1.48 9.79
CA LEU A 210 10.48 0.01 9.68
C LEU A 210 9.43 -0.78 10.47
N GLN A 211 8.88 -0.19 11.54
CA GLN A 211 7.77 -0.80 12.28
C GLN A 211 6.52 -0.93 11.39
N ASN A 212 6.20 0.07 10.57
CA ASN A 212 5.05 0.02 9.67
C ASN A 212 5.25 -1.02 8.55
N THR A 213 6.49 -1.15 8.06
CA THR A 213 6.88 -2.21 7.11
C THR A 213 6.69 -3.59 7.74
N LEU A 214 7.17 -3.80 8.96
CA LEU A 214 7.02 -5.06 9.69
C LEU A 214 5.53 -5.41 9.93
N GLU A 215 4.72 -4.44 10.38
CA GLU A 215 3.29 -4.66 10.60
C GLU A 215 2.57 -5.02 9.28
N ARG A 216 2.94 -4.43 8.17
CA ARG A 216 2.39 -4.77 6.85
C ARG A 216 2.73 -6.20 6.44
N ILE A 217 3.96 -6.65 6.63
CA ILE A 217 4.35 -8.05 6.37
C ILE A 217 3.59 -9.02 7.29
N LYS A 218 3.38 -8.68 8.56
CA LYS A 218 2.54 -9.48 9.47
C LYS A 218 1.11 -9.61 8.95
N ILE A 219 0.52 -8.53 8.45
CA ILE A 219 -0.82 -8.52 7.86
C ILE A 219 -0.86 -9.41 6.60
N ILE A 220 0.11 -9.26 5.70
CA ILE A 220 0.21 -10.10 4.48
C ILE A 220 0.32 -11.57 4.85
N ASN A 221 1.22 -11.95 5.77
CA ASN A 221 1.39 -13.34 6.20
C ASN A 221 0.11 -13.88 6.88
N LYS A 222 -0.60 -13.05 7.65
CA LYS A 222 -1.89 -13.42 8.22
C LYS A 222 -2.94 -13.67 7.15
N ILE A 223 -3.03 -12.83 6.12
CA ILE A 223 -3.96 -13.03 4.99
C ILE A 223 -3.64 -14.35 4.27
N ILE A 224 -2.36 -14.62 3.99
CA ILE A 224 -1.94 -15.87 3.37
C ILE A 224 -2.37 -17.09 4.20
N SER A 225 -2.36 -17.00 5.52
CA SER A 225 -2.77 -18.11 6.39
C SER A 225 -4.27 -18.42 6.38
N PHE A 226 -5.11 -17.57 5.79
CA PHE A 226 -6.54 -17.84 5.57
C PHE A 226 -6.81 -18.62 4.29
N HIS A 227 -5.82 -18.71 3.42
CA HIS A 227 -5.87 -19.36 2.14
C HIS A 227 -5.30 -20.79 2.26
#